data_c1ee8bd2439b98acf748c5856e06f49f
#
_entry.id   c1ee8bd2439b98acf748c5856e06f49f
#
_cell.length_a   1.000
_cell.length_b   1.000
_cell.length_c   1.000
_cell.angle_alpha   90.00
_cell.angle_beta   90.00
_cell.angle_gamma   90.00
#
_symmetry.space_group_name_H-M   'P 1'
#
loop_
_entity.id
_entity.type
_entity.pdbx_description
1 polymer ?
#
loop_
_entity_poly.entity_id
_entity_poly.type
_entity_poly.pdbx_seq_one_letter_code
_entity_poly.pdbx_strand_id
1 'polypeptide(L)'
;MRIHWLGTARHFLQVVAFCCVVAVLTTSIWPRHSYWTQLGHALAIGLIIWSVIEFGRLLVPARYCHPSSAGGHGWPKGWRGIVLTLVGIGTGFLVGDPLGAWLMGTGGYRSARDDQIGLVITIVAGSVASFYFHMRGRAAALEASRAAAQRDTTEARLMLLQSQLEPHMLFNTLANLRALIAVDPPRAEAMLDRMVDFLRATLSASRRHLHPLQTEFDRLRDYLELMAVRMGPRLQFSLD
;
A
#
# COMPACT_ATOMS: atom_id res chain seq x y z
N MET A 1 3.06 20.07 10.10
CA MET A 1 1.73 19.55 9.69
C MET A 1 1.58 19.79 8.19
N ARG A 2 1.84 18.79 7.33
CA ARG A 2 1.73 18.97 5.87
C ARG A 2 0.37 18.44 5.43
N ILE A 3 -0.52 19.35 5.05
CA ILE A 3 -1.81 18.99 4.43
C ILE A 3 -1.50 18.56 2.99
N HIS A 4 -1.84 17.31 2.65
CA HIS A 4 -1.73 16.83 1.28
C HIS A 4 -2.90 17.37 0.44
N TRP A 5 -2.73 18.57 -0.09
CA TRP A 5 -3.75 19.30 -0.86
C TRP A 5 -4.40 18.47 -1.99
N LEU A 6 -3.62 17.66 -2.69
CA LEU A 6 -4.15 16.78 -3.75
C LEU A 6 -5.11 15.71 -3.22
N GLY A 7 -4.83 15.14 -2.05
CA GLY A 7 -5.71 14.17 -1.40
C GLY A 7 -7.01 14.82 -0.94
N THR A 8 -6.92 15.98 -0.31
CA THR A 8 -8.06 16.76 0.18
C THR A 8 -8.94 17.23 -0.97
N ALA A 9 -8.36 17.74 -2.06
CA ALA A 9 -9.10 18.15 -3.27
C ALA A 9 -9.85 16.97 -3.92
N ARG A 10 -9.23 15.80 -3.97
CA ARG A 10 -9.89 14.59 -4.50
C ARG A 10 -11.07 14.15 -3.62
N HIS A 11 -10.92 14.20 -2.29
CA HIS A 11 -12.03 13.91 -1.37
C HIS A 11 -13.15 14.92 -1.54
N PHE A 12 -12.83 16.20 -1.65
CA PHE A 12 -13.82 17.26 -1.91
C PHE A 12 -14.63 16.98 -3.18
N LEU A 13 -13.99 16.70 -4.31
CA LEU A 13 -14.68 16.39 -5.56
C LEU A 13 -15.57 15.15 -5.45
N GLN A 14 -15.15 14.13 -4.70
CA GLN A 14 -15.95 12.94 -4.46
C GLN A 14 -17.21 13.26 -3.62
N VAL A 15 -17.08 14.12 -2.61
CA VAL A 15 -18.23 14.58 -1.82
C VAL A 15 -19.20 15.38 -2.68
N VAL A 16 -18.71 16.29 -3.52
CA VAL A 16 -19.55 17.04 -4.47
C VAL A 16 -20.30 16.08 -5.41
N ALA A 17 -19.63 15.12 -6.00
CA ALA A 17 -20.26 14.11 -6.85
C ALA A 17 -21.34 13.30 -6.10
N PHE A 18 -21.08 12.93 -4.84
CA PHE A 18 -22.03 12.24 -3.99
C PHE A 18 -23.26 13.12 -3.69
N CYS A 19 -23.06 14.41 -3.41
CA CYS A 19 -24.16 15.38 -3.21
C CYS A 19 -25.03 15.50 -4.45
N CYS A 20 -24.48 15.43 -5.67
CA CYS A 20 -25.27 15.42 -6.90
C CYS A 20 -26.20 14.18 -6.97
N VAL A 21 -25.71 13.00 -6.56
CA VAL A 21 -26.54 11.79 -6.50
C VAL A 21 -27.65 11.93 -5.45
N VAL A 22 -27.33 12.44 -4.27
CA VAL A 22 -28.31 12.69 -3.21
C VAL A 22 -29.37 13.69 -3.71
N ALA A 23 -28.98 14.75 -4.43
CA ALA A 23 -29.92 15.73 -5.01
C ALA A 23 -30.87 15.09 -6.00
N VAL A 24 -30.45 14.13 -6.82
CA VAL A 24 -31.37 13.39 -7.73
C VAL A 24 -32.39 12.60 -6.90
N LEU A 25 -31.94 11.88 -5.86
CA LEU A 25 -32.84 11.11 -5.01
C LEU A 25 -33.86 12.00 -4.27
N THR A 26 -33.38 13.12 -3.69
CA THR A 26 -34.28 14.07 -2.97
C THR A 26 -35.25 14.77 -3.90
N THR A 27 -34.89 15.07 -5.16
CA THR A 27 -35.81 15.60 -6.16
C THR A 27 -36.95 14.61 -6.47
N SER A 28 -36.67 13.30 -6.46
CA SER A 28 -37.71 12.27 -6.63
C SER A 28 -38.67 12.20 -5.44
N ILE A 29 -38.21 12.51 -4.23
CA ILE A 29 -39.02 12.50 -3.00
C ILE A 29 -39.86 13.80 -2.91
N TRP A 30 -39.29 14.93 -3.28
CA TRP A 30 -39.94 16.25 -3.29
C TRP A 30 -40.02 16.83 -4.71
N PRO A 31 -40.93 16.35 -5.57
CA PRO A 31 -41.01 16.79 -6.99
C PRO A 31 -41.39 18.26 -7.19
N ARG A 32 -41.89 18.92 -6.12
CA ARG A 32 -42.21 20.33 -6.15
C ARG A 32 -41.01 21.27 -6.14
N HIS A 33 -39.86 20.77 -5.74
CA HIS A 33 -38.60 21.52 -5.69
C HIS A 33 -37.74 21.21 -6.91
N SER A 34 -37.07 22.24 -7.44
CA SER A 34 -36.15 22.03 -8.56
C SER A 34 -34.93 21.24 -8.14
N TYR A 35 -34.29 20.53 -9.09
CA TYR A 35 -33.01 19.84 -8.86
C TYR A 35 -31.98 20.79 -8.25
N TRP A 36 -31.87 22.02 -8.73
CA TRP A 36 -30.90 23.00 -8.25
C TRP A 36 -31.10 23.37 -6.77
N THR A 37 -32.35 23.45 -6.35
CA THR A 37 -32.69 23.69 -4.94
C THR A 37 -32.24 22.50 -4.07
N GLN A 38 -32.51 21.28 -4.50
CA GLN A 38 -32.13 20.08 -3.78
C GLN A 38 -30.58 19.91 -3.77
N LEU A 39 -29.89 20.24 -4.87
CA LEU A 39 -28.45 20.25 -4.95
C LEU A 39 -27.84 21.27 -3.98
N GLY A 40 -28.41 22.47 -3.87
CA GLY A 40 -27.95 23.48 -2.92
C GLY A 40 -28.04 23.00 -1.46
N HIS A 41 -29.12 22.36 -1.06
CA HIS A 41 -29.29 21.75 0.25
C HIS A 41 -28.27 20.59 0.46
N ALA A 42 -28.14 19.66 -0.50
CA ALA A 42 -27.23 18.53 -0.41
C ALA A 42 -25.78 19.00 -0.30
N LEU A 43 -25.38 20.04 -1.04
CA LEU A 43 -24.03 20.62 -0.96
C LEU A 43 -23.81 21.32 0.38
N ALA A 44 -24.77 22.11 0.89
CA ALA A 44 -24.63 22.78 2.18
C ALA A 44 -24.40 21.75 3.31
N ILE A 45 -25.25 20.72 3.37
CA ILE A 45 -25.11 19.64 4.37
C ILE A 45 -23.81 18.85 4.16
N GLY A 46 -23.54 18.39 2.94
CA GLY A 46 -22.41 17.52 2.63
C GLY A 46 -21.05 18.18 2.83
N LEU A 47 -20.91 19.46 2.48
CA LEU A 47 -19.66 20.20 2.68
C LEU A 47 -19.39 20.50 4.15
N ILE A 48 -20.42 20.71 4.97
CA ILE A 48 -20.25 20.86 6.42
C ILE A 48 -19.82 19.53 7.03
N ILE A 49 -20.50 18.42 6.69
CA ILE A 49 -20.10 17.08 7.14
C ILE A 49 -18.62 16.81 6.77
N TRP A 50 -18.27 17.04 5.51
CA TRP A 50 -16.90 16.86 5.03
C TRP A 50 -15.90 17.72 5.79
N SER A 51 -16.19 19.00 5.99
CA SER A 51 -15.33 19.93 6.70
C SER A 51 -15.10 19.49 8.16
N VAL A 52 -16.16 19.12 8.87
CA VAL A 52 -16.05 18.66 10.28
C VAL A 52 -15.24 17.38 10.36
N ILE A 53 -15.44 16.44 9.47
CA ILE A 53 -14.67 15.17 9.45
C ILE A 53 -13.22 15.43 9.04
N GLU A 54 -12.98 16.19 7.95
CA GLU A 54 -11.63 16.43 7.41
C GLU A 54 -10.75 17.23 8.38
N PHE A 55 -11.29 18.27 8.99
CA PHE A 55 -10.57 19.08 9.97
C PHE A 55 -10.59 18.45 11.37
N GLY A 56 -11.68 17.79 11.75
CA GLY A 56 -11.82 17.13 13.05
C GLY A 56 -10.82 15.98 13.22
N ARG A 57 -10.48 15.24 12.15
CA ARG A 57 -9.44 14.21 12.22
C ARG A 57 -8.05 14.76 12.55
N LEU A 58 -7.77 16.03 12.24
CA LEU A 58 -6.50 16.67 12.54
C LEU A 58 -6.35 16.99 14.05
N LEU A 59 -7.48 17.09 14.77
CA LEU A 59 -7.49 17.27 16.23
C LEU A 59 -7.20 15.95 16.97
N VAL A 60 -7.33 14.81 16.31
CA VAL A 60 -7.05 13.50 16.92
C VAL A 60 -5.54 13.23 16.85
N PRO A 61 -4.86 12.95 17.99
CA PRO A 61 -3.43 12.63 17.97
C PRO A 61 -3.10 11.44 17.06
N ALA A 62 -1.99 11.53 16.32
CA ALA A 62 -1.58 10.54 15.29
C ALA A 62 -1.49 9.09 15.81
N ARG A 63 -1.16 8.91 17.10
CA ARG A 63 -1.11 7.59 17.78
C ARG A 63 -2.45 6.84 17.76
N TYR A 64 -3.56 7.57 17.64
CA TYR A 64 -4.92 7.01 17.60
C TYR A 64 -5.51 6.96 16.20
N CYS A 65 -4.72 7.25 15.18
CA CYS A 65 -5.12 7.16 13.79
C CYS A 65 -4.49 5.93 13.11
N HIS A 66 -5.11 5.47 12.04
CA HIS A 66 -4.49 4.48 11.15
C HIS A 66 -3.35 5.16 10.36
N PRO A 67 -2.26 4.44 10.03
CA PRO A 67 -1.24 4.99 9.13
C PRO A 67 -1.88 5.33 7.78
N SER A 68 -1.56 6.51 7.25
CA SER A 68 -2.01 6.92 5.92
C SER A 68 -0.91 6.67 4.91
N SER A 69 -1.24 6.06 3.78
CA SER A 69 -0.31 5.87 2.66
C SER A 69 0.21 7.19 2.06
N ALA A 70 -0.48 8.28 2.31
CA ALA A 70 -0.12 9.63 1.84
C ALA A 70 0.69 10.45 2.86
N GLY A 71 1.13 9.85 3.98
CA GLY A 71 1.98 10.54 4.98
C GLY A 71 1.27 11.56 5.87
N GLY A 72 -0.07 11.53 5.95
CA GLY A 72 -0.89 12.41 6.79
C GLY A 72 -1.60 11.66 7.93
N HIS A 73 -2.44 12.37 8.70
CA HIS A 73 -3.35 11.77 9.67
C HIS A 73 -4.37 10.90 8.94
N GLY A 74 -4.32 9.59 9.18
CA GLY A 74 -5.31 8.66 8.66
C GLY A 74 -6.63 8.74 9.44
N TRP A 75 -7.50 7.76 9.24
CA TRP A 75 -8.79 7.69 9.94
C TRP A 75 -8.59 7.37 11.42
N PRO A 76 -9.32 8.01 12.36
CA PRO A 76 -9.25 7.69 13.78
C PRO A 76 -9.67 6.24 14.07
N LYS A 77 -8.95 5.57 14.98
CA LYS A 77 -9.18 4.18 15.36
C LYS A 77 -10.39 4.05 16.29
N GLY A 78 -11.17 2.97 16.09
CA GLY A 78 -12.24 2.56 17.01
C GLY A 78 -13.35 3.61 17.13
N TRP A 79 -13.87 3.78 18.36
CA TRP A 79 -15.03 4.63 18.67
C TRP A 79 -14.85 6.12 18.31
N ARG A 80 -13.59 6.61 18.28
CA ARG A 80 -13.29 8.01 17.94
C ARG A 80 -13.68 8.36 16.51
N GLY A 81 -13.51 7.43 15.58
CA GLY A 81 -13.96 7.59 14.19
C GLY A 81 -15.49 7.64 14.12
N ILE A 82 -16.17 6.82 14.92
CA ILE A 82 -17.64 6.80 15.01
C ILE A 82 -18.15 8.13 15.56
N VAL A 83 -17.58 8.61 16.67
CA VAL A 83 -17.96 9.90 17.27
C VAL A 83 -17.75 11.05 16.28
N LEU A 84 -16.61 11.08 15.60
CA LEU A 84 -16.33 12.11 14.60
C LEU A 84 -17.36 12.10 13.46
N THR A 85 -17.74 10.91 13.00
CA THR A 85 -18.80 10.75 11.98
C THR A 85 -20.15 11.24 12.50
N LEU A 86 -20.54 10.86 13.71
CA LEU A 86 -21.81 11.28 14.31
C LEU A 86 -21.88 12.80 14.52
N VAL A 87 -20.80 13.40 15.01
CA VAL A 87 -20.66 14.86 15.14
C VAL A 87 -20.74 15.52 13.78
N GLY A 88 -20.06 14.97 12.76
CA GLY A 88 -20.14 15.48 11.40
C GLY A 88 -21.55 15.46 10.81
N ILE A 89 -22.26 14.33 10.95
CA ILE A 89 -23.64 14.19 10.46
C ILE A 89 -24.57 15.12 11.23
N GLY A 90 -24.46 15.17 12.57
CA GLY A 90 -25.30 16.05 13.40
C GLY A 90 -25.12 17.53 13.07
N THR A 91 -23.87 18.00 12.96
CA THR A 91 -23.56 19.39 12.59
C THR A 91 -23.97 19.68 11.15
N GLY A 92 -23.79 18.73 10.23
CA GLY A 92 -24.22 18.85 8.85
C GLY A 92 -25.72 19.08 8.72
N PHE A 93 -26.55 18.34 9.48
CA PHE A 93 -27.99 18.54 9.50
C PHE A 93 -28.37 19.84 10.21
N LEU A 94 -27.89 20.08 11.44
CA LEU A 94 -28.31 21.22 12.26
C LEU A 94 -27.87 22.57 11.68
N VAL A 95 -26.78 22.64 10.98
CA VAL A 95 -26.22 23.87 10.41
C VAL A 95 -26.40 23.92 8.89
N GLY A 96 -26.16 22.77 8.20
CA GLY A 96 -26.19 22.70 6.76
C GLY A 96 -27.59 22.82 6.17
N ASP A 97 -28.60 22.23 6.81
CA ASP A 97 -29.99 22.34 6.32
C ASP A 97 -30.53 23.74 6.41
N PRO A 98 -30.45 24.49 7.54
CA PRO A 98 -30.84 25.89 7.58
C PRO A 98 -30.03 26.78 6.62
N LEU A 99 -28.73 26.52 6.49
CA LEU A 99 -27.88 27.24 5.56
C LEU A 99 -28.33 27.04 4.10
N GLY A 100 -28.62 25.79 3.73
CA GLY A 100 -29.15 25.44 2.42
C GLY A 100 -30.50 26.12 2.15
N ALA A 101 -31.42 26.13 3.14
CA ALA A 101 -32.69 26.80 3.09
C ALA A 101 -32.55 28.32 2.87
N TRP A 102 -31.60 28.94 3.57
CA TRP A 102 -31.30 30.36 3.41
C TRP A 102 -30.71 30.68 2.02
N LEU A 103 -29.73 29.88 1.57
CA LEU A 103 -29.08 30.08 0.26
C LEU A 103 -30.05 29.90 -0.92
N MET A 104 -30.98 28.95 -0.81
CA MET A 104 -31.91 28.61 -1.87
C MET A 104 -33.25 29.36 -1.75
N GLY A 105 -33.44 30.21 -0.74
CA GLY A 105 -34.67 30.98 -0.53
C GLY A 105 -35.87 30.08 -0.16
N THR A 106 -35.63 28.89 0.39
CA THR A 106 -36.68 27.92 0.74
C THR A 106 -37.11 28.00 2.21
N GLY A 107 -36.79 29.08 2.91
CA GLY A 107 -37.02 29.27 4.36
C GLY A 107 -38.50 29.41 4.78
N GLY A 108 -39.44 28.82 4.04
CA GLY A 108 -40.85 28.75 4.40
C GLY A 108 -41.13 27.65 5.42
N TYR A 109 -42.42 27.55 5.81
CA TYR A 109 -42.88 26.55 6.76
C TYR A 109 -42.65 25.13 6.23
N ARG A 110 -41.74 24.37 6.87
CA ARG A 110 -41.52 22.94 6.58
C ARG A 110 -42.40 22.10 7.50
N SER A 111 -42.91 21.00 6.97
CA SER A 111 -43.63 20.03 7.78
C SER A 111 -42.62 19.25 8.67
N ALA A 112 -43.04 18.98 9.89
CA ALA A 112 -42.26 18.08 10.78
C ALA A 112 -41.93 16.74 10.12
N ARG A 113 -42.75 16.26 9.19
CA ARG A 113 -42.49 15.06 8.40
C ARG A 113 -41.35 15.25 7.42
N ASP A 114 -41.25 16.42 6.78
CA ASP A 114 -40.15 16.71 5.84
C ASP A 114 -38.82 16.80 6.56
N ASP A 115 -38.80 17.39 7.75
CA ASP A 115 -37.61 17.46 8.59
C ASP A 115 -37.16 16.06 9.05
N GLN A 116 -38.10 15.17 9.42
CA GLN A 116 -37.77 13.78 9.76
C GLN A 116 -37.21 13.01 8.57
N ILE A 117 -37.79 13.14 7.39
CA ILE A 117 -37.28 12.50 6.16
C ILE A 117 -35.90 13.05 5.82
N GLY A 118 -35.70 14.37 5.88
CA GLY A 118 -34.42 15.02 5.66
C GLY A 118 -33.32 14.52 6.62
N LEU A 119 -33.67 14.37 7.91
CA LEU A 119 -32.76 13.82 8.92
C LEU A 119 -32.37 12.36 8.60
N VAL A 120 -33.35 11.51 8.25
CA VAL A 120 -33.09 10.12 7.89
C VAL A 120 -32.20 10.03 6.66
N ILE A 121 -32.46 10.82 5.63
CA ILE A 121 -31.63 10.86 4.41
C ILE A 121 -30.21 11.30 4.77
N THR A 122 -30.03 12.32 5.60
CA THR A 122 -28.73 12.82 6.04
C THR A 122 -27.96 11.75 6.81
N ILE A 123 -28.62 11.04 7.72
CA ILE A 123 -28.01 9.93 8.48
C ILE A 123 -27.56 8.81 7.53
N VAL A 124 -28.44 8.37 6.64
CA VAL A 124 -28.15 7.28 5.70
C VAL A 124 -27.03 7.69 4.74
N ALA A 125 -27.18 8.83 4.06
CA ALA A 125 -26.20 9.33 3.10
C ALA A 125 -24.84 9.61 3.76
N GLY A 126 -24.81 10.26 4.92
CA GLY A 126 -23.60 10.53 5.68
C GLY A 126 -22.90 9.26 6.17
N SER A 127 -23.67 8.27 6.61
CA SER A 127 -23.15 6.96 7.04
C SER A 127 -22.55 6.19 5.86
N VAL A 128 -23.25 6.13 4.72
CA VAL A 128 -22.77 5.45 3.51
C VAL A 128 -21.50 6.13 2.99
N ALA A 129 -21.45 7.46 2.90
CA ALA A 129 -20.28 8.19 2.48
C ALA A 129 -19.11 7.96 3.43
N SER A 130 -19.32 8.06 4.74
CA SER A 130 -18.28 7.83 5.76
C SER A 130 -17.75 6.40 5.71
N PHE A 131 -18.63 5.40 5.57
CA PHE A 131 -18.25 4.00 5.41
C PHE A 131 -17.41 3.78 4.14
N TYR A 132 -17.83 4.34 3.01
CA TYR A 132 -17.10 4.25 1.74
C TYR A 132 -15.67 4.81 1.87
N PHE A 133 -15.52 6.02 2.42
CA PHE A 133 -14.19 6.64 2.61
C PHE A 133 -13.33 5.85 3.60
N HIS A 134 -13.94 5.34 4.68
CA HIS A 134 -13.23 4.48 5.64
C HIS A 134 -12.71 3.20 4.99
N MET A 135 -13.56 2.48 4.25
CA MET A 135 -13.17 1.24 3.57
C MET A 135 -12.10 1.46 2.52
N ARG A 136 -12.23 2.54 1.75
CA ARG A 136 -11.22 2.91 0.76
C ARG A 136 -9.86 3.25 1.38
N GLY A 137 -9.87 3.97 2.48
CA GLY A 137 -8.65 4.26 3.25
C GLY A 137 -7.98 2.99 3.77
N ARG A 138 -8.77 2.03 4.28
CA ARG A 138 -8.25 0.73 4.73
C ARG A 138 -7.69 -0.12 3.58
N ALA A 139 -8.38 -0.16 2.44
CA ALA A 139 -7.92 -0.88 1.26
C ALA A 139 -6.56 -0.34 0.79
N ALA A 140 -6.41 0.98 0.65
CA ALA A 140 -5.16 1.61 0.26
C ALA A 140 -4.01 1.35 1.26
N ALA A 141 -4.31 1.36 2.57
CA ALA A 141 -3.32 1.04 3.60
C ALA A 141 -2.87 -0.44 3.53
N LEU A 142 -3.81 -1.35 3.28
CA LEU A 142 -3.53 -2.78 3.13
C LEU A 142 -2.69 -3.06 1.87
N GLU A 143 -3.00 -2.41 0.75
CA GLU A 143 -2.21 -2.51 -0.49
C GLU A 143 -0.78 -2.01 -0.27
N ALA A 144 -0.61 -0.87 0.41
CA ALA A 144 0.71 -0.34 0.74
C ALA A 144 1.52 -1.30 1.64
N SER A 145 0.89 -1.91 2.65
CA SER A 145 1.56 -2.89 3.53
C SER A 145 1.93 -4.17 2.80
N ARG A 146 1.07 -4.66 1.89
CA ARG A 146 1.37 -5.81 1.04
C ARG A 146 2.56 -5.54 0.11
N ALA A 147 2.58 -4.35 -0.52
CA ALA A 147 3.69 -3.95 -1.39
C ALA A 147 5.02 -3.84 -0.63
N ALA A 148 5.00 -3.34 0.62
CA ALA A 148 6.18 -3.30 1.48
C ALA A 148 6.67 -4.72 1.81
N ALA A 149 5.78 -5.61 2.27
CA ALA A 149 6.12 -6.99 2.58
C ALA A 149 6.68 -7.78 1.37
N GLN A 150 6.16 -7.50 0.17
CA GLN A 150 6.70 -8.10 -1.06
C GLN A 150 8.11 -7.60 -1.37
N ARG A 151 8.40 -6.32 -1.17
CA ARG A 151 9.75 -5.76 -1.32
C ARG A 151 10.73 -6.40 -0.36
N ASP A 152 10.37 -6.48 0.92
CA ASP A 152 11.19 -7.10 1.97
C ASP A 152 11.47 -8.57 1.65
N THR A 153 10.47 -9.31 1.17
CA THR A 153 10.64 -10.71 0.74
C THR A 153 11.58 -10.83 -0.45
N THR A 154 11.47 -9.91 -1.43
CA THR A 154 12.34 -9.92 -2.62
C THR A 154 13.78 -9.59 -2.24
N GLU A 155 13.97 -8.60 -1.36
CA GLU A 155 15.28 -8.20 -0.85
C GLU A 155 15.93 -9.33 -0.05
N ALA A 156 15.18 -10.00 0.84
CA ALA A 156 15.65 -11.17 1.57
C ALA A 156 16.07 -12.30 0.63
N ARG A 157 15.32 -12.56 -0.44
CA ARG A 157 15.69 -13.55 -1.46
C ARG A 157 16.98 -13.18 -2.19
N LEU A 158 17.16 -11.90 -2.55
CA LEU A 158 18.39 -11.43 -3.17
C LEU A 158 19.60 -11.59 -2.25
N MET A 159 19.46 -11.27 -0.96
CA MET A 159 20.51 -11.45 0.04
C MET A 159 20.87 -12.94 0.19
N LEU A 160 19.88 -13.84 0.21
CA LEU A 160 20.13 -15.28 0.24
C LEU A 160 20.89 -15.77 -1.00
N LEU A 161 20.51 -15.30 -2.20
CA LEU A 161 21.22 -15.62 -3.44
C LEU A 161 22.65 -15.11 -3.44
N GLN A 162 22.88 -13.90 -2.94
CA GLN A 162 24.23 -13.34 -2.81
C GLN A 162 25.08 -14.11 -1.80
N SER A 163 24.49 -14.60 -0.70
CA SER A 163 25.21 -15.39 0.30
C SER A 163 25.62 -16.79 -0.21
N GLN A 164 24.88 -17.37 -1.16
CA GLN A 164 25.20 -18.65 -1.77
C GLN A 164 26.45 -18.63 -2.66
N LEU A 165 26.86 -17.45 -3.14
CA LEU A 165 28.01 -17.31 -4.02
C LEU A 165 29.33 -17.21 -3.29
N GLU A 166 29.37 -17.22 -1.97
CA GLU A 166 30.59 -17.04 -1.15
C GLU A 166 31.60 -16.05 -1.77
N PRO A 167 31.38 -14.73 -1.65
CA PRO A 167 32.11 -13.70 -2.39
C PRO A 167 33.62 -13.81 -2.19
N HIS A 168 34.03 -14.21 -0.99
CA HIS A 168 35.43 -14.33 -0.64
C HIS A 168 36.13 -15.45 -1.46
N MET A 169 35.45 -16.57 -1.69
CA MET A 169 35.97 -17.67 -2.53
C MET A 169 36.13 -17.19 -3.97
N LEU A 170 35.15 -16.47 -4.53
CA LEU A 170 35.23 -15.95 -5.90
C LEU A 170 36.43 -15.00 -6.08
N PHE A 171 36.61 -14.03 -5.19
CA PHE A 171 37.73 -13.09 -5.26
C PHE A 171 39.06 -13.80 -5.14
N ASN A 172 39.22 -14.80 -4.27
CA ASN A 172 40.42 -15.57 -4.12
C ASN A 172 40.71 -16.43 -5.36
N THR A 173 39.68 -17.03 -5.96
CA THR A 173 39.81 -17.83 -7.19
C THR A 173 40.23 -16.96 -8.37
N LEU A 174 39.68 -15.76 -8.51
CA LEU A 174 40.07 -14.77 -9.54
C LEU A 174 41.51 -14.29 -9.34
N ALA A 175 41.95 -14.09 -8.08
CA ALA A 175 43.32 -13.69 -7.79
C ALA A 175 44.32 -14.81 -8.19
N ASN A 176 43.98 -16.08 -7.89
CA ASN A 176 44.80 -17.24 -8.30
C ASN A 176 44.80 -17.41 -9.83
N LEU A 177 43.66 -17.25 -10.49
CA LEU A 177 43.56 -17.31 -11.95
C LEU A 177 44.50 -16.25 -12.60
N ARG A 178 44.46 -15.01 -12.08
CA ARG A 178 45.38 -13.95 -12.57
C ARG A 178 46.84 -14.30 -12.42
N ALA A 179 47.22 -14.96 -11.32
CA ALA A 179 48.59 -15.39 -11.12
C ALA A 179 49.00 -16.53 -12.09
N LEU A 180 48.06 -17.47 -12.35
CA LEU A 180 48.30 -18.62 -13.26
C LEU A 180 48.41 -18.18 -14.72
N ILE A 181 47.75 -17.16 -15.17
CA ILE A 181 47.81 -16.66 -16.56
C ILE A 181 49.26 -16.37 -16.99
N ALA A 182 50.09 -15.86 -16.08
CA ALA A 182 51.47 -15.53 -16.37
C ALA A 182 52.42 -16.70 -16.24
N VAL A 183 52.07 -17.74 -15.46
CA VAL A 183 52.99 -18.85 -15.09
C VAL A 183 52.62 -20.13 -15.80
N ASP A 184 51.35 -20.46 -15.94
CA ASP A 184 50.82 -21.71 -16.52
C ASP A 184 49.48 -21.43 -17.22
N PRO A 185 49.49 -20.91 -18.45
CA PRO A 185 48.29 -20.58 -19.19
C PRO A 185 47.31 -21.74 -19.40
N PRO A 186 47.74 -22.98 -19.73
CA PRO A 186 46.79 -24.08 -19.90
C PRO A 186 46.03 -24.42 -18.61
N ARG A 187 46.71 -24.30 -17.47
CA ARG A 187 46.09 -24.52 -16.16
C ARG A 187 45.14 -23.37 -15.77
N ALA A 188 45.44 -22.14 -16.21
CA ALA A 188 44.56 -21.01 -16.03
C ALA A 188 43.26 -21.20 -16.81
N GLU A 189 43.32 -21.67 -18.07
CA GLU A 189 42.13 -21.96 -18.90
C GLU A 189 41.26 -23.04 -18.25
N ALA A 190 41.86 -24.17 -17.82
CA ALA A 190 41.14 -25.23 -17.12
C ALA A 190 40.45 -24.73 -15.83
N MET A 191 41.09 -23.83 -15.07
CA MET A 191 40.53 -23.24 -13.87
C MET A 191 39.38 -22.31 -14.20
N LEU A 192 39.46 -21.54 -15.29
CA LEU A 192 38.37 -20.66 -15.75
C LEU A 192 37.13 -21.46 -16.15
N ASP A 193 37.29 -22.53 -16.93
CA ASP A 193 36.20 -23.41 -17.35
C ASP A 193 35.47 -24.00 -16.15
N ARG A 194 36.17 -24.53 -15.19
CA ARG A 194 35.61 -25.07 -13.94
C ARG A 194 34.86 -24.00 -13.13
N MET A 195 35.38 -22.77 -13.08
CA MET A 195 34.74 -21.67 -12.39
C MET A 195 33.41 -21.27 -13.09
N VAL A 196 33.38 -21.26 -14.43
CA VAL A 196 32.18 -20.99 -15.20
C VAL A 196 31.12 -22.06 -14.97
N ASP A 197 31.50 -23.34 -14.98
CA ASP A 197 30.60 -24.46 -14.75
C ASP A 197 30.05 -24.47 -13.31
N PHE A 198 30.88 -24.20 -12.31
CA PHE A 198 30.44 -24.01 -10.92
C PHE A 198 29.41 -22.87 -10.78
N LEU A 199 29.66 -21.71 -11.38
CA LEU A 199 28.74 -20.57 -11.35
C LEU A 199 27.41 -20.91 -12.03
N ARG A 200 27.46 -21.56 -13.20
CA ARG A 200 26.25 -22.01 -13.91
C ARG A 200 25.43 -23.00 -13.07
N ALA A 201 26.09 -23.97 -12.46
CA ALA A 201 25.44 -24.96 -11.60
C ALA A 201 24.77 -24.29 -10.39
N THR A 202 25.49 -23.39 -9.70
CA THR A 202 24.97 -22.66 -8.53
C THR A 202 23.75 -21.80 -8.86
N LEU A 203 23.82 -21.02 -9.96
CA LEU A 203 22.71 -20.17 -10.39
C LEU A 203 21.50 -20.97 -10.93
N SER A 204 21.74 -22.13 -11.54
CA SER A 204 20.67 -23.00 -12.05
C SER A 204 19.92 -23.69 -10.93
N ALA A 205 20.62 -24.09 -9.89
CA ALA A 205 20.05 -24.77 -8.73
C ALA A 205 19.13 -23.87 -7.90
N SER A 206 19.46 -22.60 -7.79
CA SER A 206 18.65 -21.60 -7.10
C SER A 206 17.21 -21.49 -7.63
N ARG A 207 16.95 -22.00 -8.84
CA ARG A 207 15.63 -21.98 -9.48
C ARG A 207 14.74 -23.19 -9.17
N ARG A 208 15.28 -24.29 -8.61
CA ARG A 208 14.53 -25.53 -8.33
C ARG A 208 14.59 -25.84 -6.84
N HIS A 209 13.45 -25.94 -6.19
CA HIS A 209 13.37 -26.25 -4.75
C HIS A 209 13.64 -27.72 -4.41
N LEU A 210 13.53 -28.62 -5.39
CA LEU A 210 13.78 -30.05 -5.23
C LEU A 210 14.60 -30.54 -6.43
N HIS A 211 15.69 -31.25 -6.16
CA HIS A 211 16.54 -31.88 -7.16
C HIS A 211 17.14 -33.17 -6.58
N PRO A 212 17.58 -34.10 -7.44
CA PRO A 212 18.16 -35.36 -7.01
C PRO A 212 19.39 -35.15 -6.12
N LEU A 213 19.55 -35.98 -5.11
CA LEU A 213 20.73 -35.95 -4.22
C LEU A 213 22.05 -36.08 -4.99
N GLN A 214 22.03 -36.86 -6.08
CA GLN A 214 23.17 -37.01 -6.99
C GLN A 214 23.68 -35.64 -7.50
N THR A 215 22.78 -34.74 -7.82
CA THR A 215 23.13 -33.38 -8.29
C THR A 215 23.88 -32.58 -7.23
N GLU A 216 23.59 -32.81 -5.93
CA GLU A 216 24.34 -32.18 -4.83
C GLU A 216 25.72 -32.75 -4.68
N PHE A 217 25.87 -34.06 -4.81
CA PHE A 217 27.18 -34.71 -4.81
C PHE A 217 28.06 -34.27 -5.99
N ASP A 218 27.46 -34.12 -7.18
CA ASP A 218 28.19 -33.64 -8.35
C ASP A 218 28.71 -32.19 -8.12
N ARG A 219 27.89 -31.32 -7.53
CA ARG A 219 28.29 -29.95 -7.17
C ARG A 219 29.37 -29.92 -6.09
N LEU A 220 29.25 -30.79 -5.09
CA LEU A 220 30.25 -30.88 -4.05
C LEU A 220 31.60 -31.34 -4.66
N ARG A 221 31.55 -32.24 -5.63
CA ARG A 221 32.73 -32.65 -6.37
C ARG A 221 33.34 -31.49 -7.14
N ASP A 222 32.58 -30.78 -7.93
CA ASP A 222 33.04 -29.60 -8.69
C ASP A 222 33.66 -28.52 -7.79
N TYR A 223 33.02 -28.28 -6.63
CA TYR A 223 33.56 -27.36 -5.61
C TYR A 223 34.87 -27.84 -5.04
N LEU A 224 34.98 -29.11 -4.65
CA LEU A 224 36.23 -29.71 -4.07
C LEU A 224 37.33 -29.76 -5.11
N GLU A 225 37.03 -30.03 -6.37
CA GLU A 225 38.02 -29.98 -7.45
C GLU A 225 38.56 -28.57 -7.67
N LEU A 226 37.71 -27.55 -7.64
CA LEU A 226 38.13 -26.15 -7.71
C LEU A 226 39.01 -25.76 -6.53
N MET A 227 38.69 -26.25 -5.32
CA MET A 227 39.47 -26.04 -4.12
C MET A 227 40.79 -26.81 -4.16
N ALA A 228 40.85 -27.99 -4.77
CA ALA A 228 42.10 -28.77 -4.94
C ALA A 228 43.09 -28.05 -5.86
N VAL A 229 42.60 -27.39 -6.92
CA VAL A 229 43.50 -26.56 -7.76
C VAL A 229 44.10 -25.41 -6.94
N ARG A 230 43.34 -24.83 -6.00
CA ARG A 230 43.79 -23.73 -5.15
C ARG A 230 44.77 -24.20 -4.05
N MET A 231 44.45 -25.30 -3.37
CA MET A 231 45.18 -25.77 -2.18
C MET A 231 46.32 -26.72 -2.53
N GLY A 232 46.33 -27.24 -3.76
CA GLY A 232 47.33 -28.20 -4.21
C GLY A 232 47.33 -29.49 -3.36
N PRO A 233 48.49 -30.06 -3.04
CA PRO A 233 48.61 -31.32 -2.30
C PRO A 233 48.02 -31.30 -0.88
N ARG A 234 47.63 -30.13 -0.39
CA ARG A 234 47.03 -29.97 0.95
C ARG A 234 45.58 -30.45 1.02
N LEU A 235 44.89 -30.53 -0.11
CA LEU A 235 43.52 -31.00 -0.17
C LEU A 235 43.49 -32.35 -0.91
N GLN A 236 43.16 -33.39 -0.19
CA GLN A 236 42.84 -34.71 -0.72
C GLN A 236 41.40 -35.03 -0.27
N PHE A 237 40.54 -35.44 -1.20
CA PHE A 237 39.15 -35.78 -0.90
C PHE A 237 38.72 -37.04 -1.64
N SER A 238 37.79 -37.78 -1.07
CA SER A 238 37.11 -38.94 -1.66
C SER A 238 35.60 -38.70 -1.44
N LEU A 239 34.78 -38.96 -2.46
CA LEU A 239 33.33 -38.92 -2.40
C LEU A 239 32.83 -40.29 -2.83
N ASP A 240 32.38 -41.08 -1.88
CA ASP A 240 31.81 -42.42 -2.05
C ASP A 240 30.29 -42.41 -2.04
#